data_d1d106b06c6798e115ac87e4096e7ef5
#
_entry.id   d1d106b06c6798e115ac87e4096e7ef5
#
_cell.length_a   1.000
_cell.length_b   1.000
_cell.length_c   1.000
_cell.angle_alpha   90.00
_cell.angle_beta   90.00
_cell.angle_gamma   90.00
#
_symmetry.space_group_name_H-M   'P 1'
#
loop_
_entity.id
_entity.type
_entity.pdbx_description
1 polymer ?
#
loop_
_entity_poly.entity_id
_entity_poly.type
_entity_poly.pdbx_seq_one_letter_code
_entity_poly.pdbx_strand_id
1 'polypeptide(L)'
;EISIYPEYNLLKNFLCDKYLDSRKFDNDEIGIFNGADAAINAIFNCFGEKDQIFLTTNPTFGYYSPCSEMRGMKKITCSYIGENFLFPIEEFSEKIIKYNPKLIFICNPNNPTGTVLSAQEIINLANIKNDSLIIVDELYEKFNGDSLLESIDFEKNNNILIIQSLSKTAGLAGLRIGFTFGNKNLINYINKVTGPYDVNSFAITA
;
A
#
# COMPACT_ATOMS: atom_id res chain seq x y z
N GLU A 1 10.31 -4.28 26.97
CA GLU A 1 11.25 -5.29 27.45
C GLU A 1 11.75 -6.13 26.26
N ILE A 2 13.05 -6.04 25.95
CA ILE A 2 13.64 -6.61 24.71
C ILE A 2 13.83 -8.13 24.75
N SER A 3 13.55 -8.76 25.88
CA SER A 3 13.66 -10.23 26.05
C SER A 3 12.39 -11.00 25.65
N ILE A 4 11.32 -10.28 25.31
CA ILE A 4 10.01 -10.84 24.99
C ILE A 4 9.65 -10.48 23.56
N TYR A 5 9.06 -11.39 22.82
CA TYR A 5 8.52 -11.09 21.50
C TYR A 5 7.41 -10.04 21.59
N PRO A 6 7.35 -9.09 20.64
CA PRO A 6 6.34 -8.03 20.68
C PRO A 6 4.94 -8.57 20.40
N GLU A 7 3.95 -8.02 21.09
CA GLU A 7 2.54 -8.26 20.83
C GLU A 7 1.94 -7.10 20.03
N TYR A 8 1.45 -7.38 18.84
CA TYR A 8 0.97 -6.37 17.91
C TYR A 8 -0.42 -5.81 18.25
N ASN A 9 -1.20 -6.52 19.05
CA ASN A 9 -2.58 -6.11 19.37
C ASN A 9 -2.66 -4.76 20.09
N LEU A 10 -1.70 -4.44 20.96
CA LEU A 10 -1.67 -3.16 21.64
C LEU A 10 -1.50 -2.00 20.64
N LEU A 11 -0.58 -2.14 19.70
CA LEU A 11 -0.38 -1.14 18.65
C LEU A 11 -1.59 -1.05 17.71
N LYS A 12 -2.17 -2.19 17.31
CA LYS A 12 -3.38 -2.20 16.47
C LYS A 12 -4.55 -1.49 17.16
N ASN A 13 -4.80 -1.75 18.44
CA ASN A 13 -5.81 -1.06 19.22
C ASN A 13 -5.55 0.45 19.26
N PHE A 14 -4.30 0.85 19.49
CA PHE A 14 -3.92 2.26 19.50
C PHE A 14 -4.17 2.92 18.13
N LEU A 15 -3.82 2.23 17.04
CA LEU A 15 -4.08 2.72 15.68
C LEU A 15 -5.59 2.90 15.43
N CYS A 16 -6.41 1.93 15.82
CA CYS A 16 -7.86 2.04 15.71
C CYS A 16 -8.43 3.19 16.51
N ASP A 17 -7.96 3.35 17.76
CA ASP A 17 -8.57 4.30 18.71
C ASP A 17 -8.08 5.75 18.55
N LYS A 18 -6.84 5.93 18.11
CA LYS A 18 -6.15 7.22 18.16
C LYS A 18 -5.66 7.74 16.82
N TYR A 19 -5.07 6.88 16.01
CA TYR A 19 -4.46 7.31 14.75
C TYR A 19 -5.50 7.52 13.64
N LEU A 20 -6.58 6.73 13.68
CA LEU A 20 -7.64 6.72 12.67
C LEU A 20 -8.90 7.46 13.14
N ASP A 21 -8.76 8.48 13.93
CA ASP A 21 -9.65 9.30 14.77
C ASP A 21 -11.13 9.47 14.31
N SER A 22 -11.46 9.19 13.05
CA SER A 22 -12.81 9.34 12.48
C SER A 22 -13.48 8.04 12.07
N ARG A 23 -12.79 6.89 12.12
CA ARG A 23 -13.29 5.61 11.63
C ARG A 23 -12.98 4.46 12.56
N LYS A 24 -13.97 3.60 12.72
CA LYS A 24 -13.82 2.29 13.38
C LYS A 24 -13.23 1.30 12.39
N PHE A 25 -11.92 1.13 12.41
CA PHE A 25 -11.27 -0.02 11.79
C PHE A 25 -11.18 -1.16 12.81
N ASP A 26 -11.35 -2.36 12.32
CA ASP A 26 -11.09 -3.55 13.13
C ASP A 26 -9.59 -3.90 13.07
N ASN A 27 -9.08 -4.51 14.14
CA ASN A 27 -7.69 -4.96 14.21
C ASN A 27 -7.30 -5.90 13.05
N ASP A 28 -8.27 -6.64 12.51
CA ASP A 28 -8.08 -7.56 11.39
C ASP A 28 -7.92 -6.86 10.04
N GLU A 29 -8.24 -5.56 9.95
CA GLU A 29 -8.04 -4.72 8.77
C GLU A 29 -6.66 -4.06 8.75
N ILE A 30 -5.82 -4.31 9.77
CA ILE A 30 -4.50 -3.69 9.92
C ILE A 30 -3.41 -4.76 9.89
N GLY A 31 -2.43 -4.60 8.99
CA GLY A 31 -1.16 -5.32 8.99
C GLY A 31 -0.03 -4.45 9.53
N ILE A 32 0.92 -5.03 10.27
CA ILE A 32 2.09 -4.35 10.81
C ILE A 32 3.36 -5.01 10.24
N PHE A 33 4.29 -4.19 9.74
CA PHE A 33 5.45 -4.64 9.00
C PHE A 33 6.73 -3.92 9.43
N ASN A 34 7.88 -4.52 9.18
CA ASN A 34 9.20 -3.92 9.39
C ASN A 34 9.50 -2.85 8.33
N GLY A 35 8.75 -1.75 8.35
CA GLY A 35 8.72 -0.69 7.37
C GLY A 35 7.84 -1.02 6.15
N ALA A 36 7.55 0.02 5.34
CA ALA A 36 6.75 -0.13 4.12
C ALA A 36 7.39 -1.07 3.10
N ASP A 37 8.72 -1.14 3.03
CA ASP A 37 9.41 -2.03 2.11
C ASP A 37 9.07 -3.51 2.39
N ALA A 38 8.97 -3.91 3.66
CA ALA A 38 8.54 -5.25 4.04
C ALA A 38 7.08 -5.52 3.65
N ALA A 39 6.19 -4.52 3.80
CA ALA A 39 4.80 -4.62 3.35
C ALA A 39 4.71 -4.80 1.82
N ILE A 40 5.45 -3.99 1.05
CA ILE A 40 5.52 -4.09 -0.42
C ILE A 40 5.98 -5.49 -0.83
N ASN A 41 7.09 -5.97 -0.25
CA ASN A 41 7.61 -7.30 -0.55
C ASN A 41 6.60 -8.41 -0.18
N ALA A 42 5.95 -8.32 0.97
CA ALA A 42 4.92 -9.28 1.39
C ALA A 42 3.73 -9.32 0.43
N ILE A 43 3.29 -8.15 -0.09
CA ILE A 43 2.21 -8.06 -1.09
C ILE A 43 2.60 -8.77 -2.39
N PHE A 44 3.80 -8.51 -2.92
CA PHE A 44 4.29 -9.21 -4.12
C PHE A 44 4.45 -10.70 -3.87
N ASN A 45 4.94 -11.13 -2.70
CA ASN A 45 5.08 -12.54 -2.35
C ASN A 45 3.73 -13.25 -2.21
N CYS A 46 2.71 -12.54 -1.73
CA CYS A 46 1.38 -13.10 -1.51
C CYS A 46 0.56 -13.22 -2.80
N PHE A 47 0.59 -12.18 -3.63
CA PHE A 47 -0.33 -12.02 -4.76
C PHE A 47 0.34 -12.02 -6.12
N GLY A 48 1.68 -11.87 -6.19
CA GLY A 48 2.42 -11.86 -7.45
C GLY A 48 2.77 -13.26 -7.91
N GLU A 49 2.42 -13.60 -9.16
CA GLU A 49 2.74 -14.86 -9.79
C GLU A 49 3.48 -14.63 -11.10
N LYS A 50 4.28 -15.63 -11.49
CA LYS A 50 5.03 -15.60 -12.75
C LYS A 50 4.09 -15.36 -13.93
N ASP A 51 4.56 -14.54 -14.87
CA ASP A 51 3.85 -14.14 -16.09
C ASP A 51 2.59 -13.28 -15.93
N GLN A 52 2.11 -13.08 -14.70
CA GLN A 52 1.04 -12.11 -14.43
C GLN A 52 1.53 -10.67 -14.57
N ILE A 53 0.59 -9.75 -14.78
CA ILE A 53 0.89 -8.36 -15.06
C ILE A 53 0.89 -7.54 -13.76
N PHE A 54 1.94 -6.75 -13.60
CA PHE A 54 2.07 -5.68 -12.64
C PHE A 54 2.01 -4.33 -13.39
N LEU A 55 1.08 -3.46 -13.01
CA LEU A 55 0.89 -2.13 -13.58
C LEU A 55 1.26 -1.04 -12.58
N THR A 56 2.00 -0.03 -13.03
CA THR A 56 2.34 1.17 -12.25
C THR A 56 2.64 2.34 -13.18
N THR A 57 2.99 3.50 -12.62
CA THR A 57 3.48 4.66 -13.37
C THR A 57 5.00 4.66 -13.50
N ASN A 58 5.52 5.54 -14.38
CA ASN A 58 6.96 5.80 -14.52
C ASN A 58 7.18 7.32 -14.77
N PRO A 59 8.04 8.00 -13.97
CA PRO A 59 8.77 7.48 -12.81
C PRO A 59 7.89 7.26 -11.58
N THR A 60 8.26 6.31 -10.73
CA THR A 60 7.65 6.06 -9.43
C THR A 60 8.67 5.44 -8.46
N PHE A 61 8.26 5.06 -7.25
CA PHE A 61 9.14 4.45 -6.27
C PHE A 61 9.83 3.19 -6.81
N GLY A 62 11.16 3.19 -6.80
CA GLY A 62 11.97 2.21 -7.52
C GLY A 62 11.86 0.78 -7.02
N TYR A 63 11.46 0.56 -5.74
CA TYR A 63 11.46 -0.76 -5.12
C TYR A 63 10.37 -1.70 -5.66
N TYR A 64 9.32 -1.19 -6.28
CA TYR A 64 8.29 -2.04 -6.90
C TYR A 64 8.86 -2.94 -8.00
N SER A 65 9.79 -2.41 -8.80
CA SER A 65 10.38 -3.16 -9.92
C SER A 65 11.11 -4.42 -9.48
N PRO A 66 12.12 -4.38 -8.58
CA PRO A 66 12.79 -5.59 -8.15
C PRO A 66 11.84 -6.59 -7.47
N CYS A 67 10.83 -6.12 -6.72
CA CYS A 67 9.84 -7.03 -6.13
C CYS A 67 9.03 -7.78 -7.20
N SER A 68 8.59 -7.09 -8.24
CA SER A 68 7.87 -7.72 -9.36
C SER A 68 8.75 -8.68 -10.16
N GLU A 69 10.03 -8.33 -10.37
CA GLU A 69 11.02 -9.15 -11.09
C GLU A 69 11.33 -10.45 -10.33
N MET A 70 11.49 -10.39 -9.01
CA MET A 70 11.68 -11.57 -8.17
C MET A 70 10.52 -12.57 -8.27
N ARG A 71 9.31 -12.09 -8.55
CA ARG A 71 8.13 -12.92 -8.77
C ARG A 71 7.93 -13.34 -10.23
N GLY A 72 8.79 -12.87 -11.14
CA GLY A 72 8.68 -13.15 -12.57
C GLY A 72 7.46 -12.52 -13.23
N MET A 73 6.94 -11.42 -12.66
CA MET A 73 5.81 -10.68 -13.22
C MET A 73 6.23 -9.83 -14.42
N LYS A 74 5.28 -9.57 -15.31
CA LYS A 74 5.46 -8.67 -16.46
C LYS A 74 5.06 -7.26 -16.07
N LYS A 75 6.04 -6.35 -15.97
CA LYS A 75 5.79 -4.95 -15.64
C LYS A 75 5.28 -4.18 -16.85
N ILE A 76 4.18 -3.46 -16.68
CA ILE A 76 3.64 -2.45 -17.60
C ILE A 76 3.62 -1.10 -16.86
N THR A 77 3.98 -0.02 -17.56
CA THR A 77 4.00 1.32 -16.98
C THR A 77 3.24 2.32 -17.85
N CYS A 78 2.68 3.36 -17.23
CA CYS A 78 2.21 4.57 -17.89
C CYS A 78 3.14 5.74 -17.52
N SER A 79 3.48 6.56 -18.50
CA SER A 79 4.28 7.77 -18.25
C SER A 79 3.37 8.93 -17.85
N TYR A 80 3.85 9.77 -16.92
CA TYR A 80 3.17 11.01 -16.58
C TYR A 80 3.11 11.95 -17.79
N ILE A 81 2.09 12.82 -17.84
CA ILE A 81 1.81 13.71 -18.96
C ILE A 81 2.37 15.11 -18.67
N GLY A 82 3.13 15.62 -19.65
CA GLY A 82 3.64 16.99 -19.67
C GLY A 82 4.64 17.31 -18.57
N GLU A 83 5.03 18.58 -18.49
CA GLU A 83 6.03 19.09 -17.52
C GLU A 83 5.49 19.13 -16.09
N ASN A 84 4.18 19.17 -15.93
CA ASN A 84 3.50 19.16 -14.63
C ASN A 84 3.27 17.75 -14.07
N PHE A 85 3.76 16.72 -14.76
CA PHE A 85 3.61 15.32 -14.34
C PHE A 85 2.17 14.92 -13.99
N LEU A 86 1.19 15.27 -14.86
CA LEU A 86 -0.19 14.87 -14.66
C LEU A 86 -0.32 13.35 -14.74
N PHE A 87 -1.13 12.76 -13.86
CA PHE A 87 -1.39 11.33 -13.88
C PHE A 87 -2.13 10.93 -15.16
N PRO A 88 -1.67 9.92 -15.90
CA PRO A 88 -2.24 9.52 -17.20
C PRO A 88 -3.50 8.66 -17.03
N ILE A 89 -4.59 9.24 -16.51
CA ILE A 89 -5.77 8.52 -16.02
C ILE A 89 -6.45 7.69 -17.13
N GLU A 90 -6.56 8.23 -18.35
CA GLU A 90 -7.16 7.54 -19.49
C GLU A 90 -6.31 6.32 -19.92
N GLU A 91 -5.00 6.54 -20.16
CA GLU A 91 -4.07 5.48 -20.56
C GLU A 91 -4.00 4.38 -19.49
N PHE A 92 -4.00 4.78 -18.20
CA PHE A 92 -3.96 3.86 -17.08
C PHE A 92 -5.21 2.98 -17.02
N SER A 93 -6.39 3.59 -17.21
CA SER A 93 -7.68 2.90 -17.29
C SER A 93 -7.76 1.94 -18.46
N GLU A 94 -7.32 2.36 -19.66
CA GLU A 94 -7.24 1.51 -20.84
C GLU A 94 -6.34 0.29 -20.61
N LYS A 95 -5.20 0.48 -19.93
CA LYS A 95 -4.27 -0.61 -19.61
C LYS A 95 -4.85 -1.58 -18.58
N ILE A 96 -5.62 -1.10 -17.61
CA ILE A 96 -6.36 -1.98 -16.68
C ILE A 96 -7.33 -2.87 -17.46
N ILE A 97 -8.11 -2.28 -18.37
CA ILE A 97 -9.08 -3.02 -19.19
C ILE A 97 -8.39 -4.03 -20.10
N LYS A 98 -7.34 -3.59 -20.81
CA LYS A 98 -6.66 -4.37 -21.84
C LYS A 98 -5.85 -5.54 -21.29
N TYR A 99 -5.11 -5.30 -20.20
CA TYR A 99 -4.13 -6.24 -19.71
C TYR A 99 -4.57 -7.02 -18.48
N ASN A 100 -5.65 -6.60 -17.83
CA ASN A 100 -6.18 -7.20 -16.60
C ASN A 100 -5.07 -7.47 -15.57
N PRO A 101 -4.33 -6.43 -15.11
CA PRO A 101 -3.19 -6.61 -14.21
C PRO A 101 -3.61 -7.24 -12.90
N LYS A 102 -2.79 -8.16 -12.38
CA LYS A 102 -3.02 -8.76 -11.06
C LYS A 102 -2.75 -7.78 -9.94
N LEU A 103 -1.66 -7.02 -10.07
CA LEU A 103 -1.26 -6.01 -9.10
C LEU A 103 -1.13 -4.64 -9.79
N ILE A 104 -1.66 -3.63 -9.14
CA ILE A 104 -1.56 -2.22 -9.55
C ILE A 104 -1.00 -1.45 -8.36
N PHE A 105 0.17 -0.80 -8.52
CA PHE A 105 0.72 0.08 -7.49
C PHE A 105 0.60 1.54 -7.91
N ILE A 106 0.04 2.34 -7.02
CA ILE A 106 -0.11 3.79 -7.14
C ILE A 106 0.56 4.42 -5.93
N CYS A 107 1.69 5.11 -6.13
CA CYS A 107 2.31 5.93 -5.11
C CYS A 107 1.56 7.26 -5.04
N ASN A 108 0.97 7.59 -3.91
CA ASN A 108 0.09 8.76 -3.76
C ASN A 108 0.27 9.47 -2.40
N PRO A 109 0.92 10.63 -2.35
CA PRO A 109 1.62 11.35 -3.44
C PRO A 109 2.75 10.57 -4.07
N ASN A 110 2.95 10.72 -5.39
CA ASN A 110 4.00 9.98 -6.09
C ASN A 110 5.41 10.48 -5.78
N ASN A 111 6.31 9.57 -5.56
CA ASN A 111 7.73 9.83 -5.49
C ASN A 111 8.38 9.40 -6.84
N PRO A 112 9.02 10.32 -7.65
CA PRO A 112 9.51 11.65 -7.24
C PRO A 112 8.64 12.84 -7.67
N THR A 113 7.53 12.66 -8.39
CA THR A 113 6.83 13.75 -9.10
C THR A 113 5.97 14.64 -8.19
N GLY A 114 5.58 14.15 -7.02
CA GLY A 114 4.64 14.83 -6.13
C GLY A 114 3.18 14.82 -6.61
N THR A 115 2.89 14.13 -7.72
CA THR A 115 1.54 14.02 -8.27
C THR A 115 0.61 13.33 -7.29
N VAL A 116 -0.61 13.86 -7.18
CA VAL A 116 -1.66 13.35 -6.28
C VAL A 116 -2.89 12.99 -7.08
N LEU A 117 -3.46 11.85 -6.78
CA LEU A 117 -4.82 11.45 -7.17
C LEU A 117 -5.76 11.64 -5.98
N SER A 118 -6.97 12.08 -6.27
CA SER A 118 -8.03 12.10 -5.27
C SER A 118 -8.49 10.68 -4.90
N ALA A 119 -9.09 10.54 -3.72
CA ALA A 119 -9.67 9.28 -3.29
C ALA A 119 -10.70 8.72 -4.29
N GLN A 120 -11.52 9.61 -4.90
CA GLN A 120 -12.52 9.20 -5.87
C GLN A 120 -11.91 8.66 -7.17
N GLU A 121 -10.81 9.26 -7.66
CA GLU A 121 -10.09 8.76 -8.84
C GLU A 121 -9.51 7.37 -8.58
N ILE A 122 -8.92 7.13 -7.41
CA ILE A 122 -8.39 5.82 -7.02
C ILE A 122 -9.51 4.78 -6.93
N ILE A 123 -10.63 5.11 -6.30
CA ILE A 123 -11.80 4.23 -6.20
C ILE A 123 -12.37 3.93 -7.59
N ASN A 124 -12.43 4.92 -8.48
CA ASN A 124 -12.88 4.70 -9.86
C ASN A 124 -11.98 3.74 -10.61
N LEU A 125 -10.65 3.84 -10.46
CA LEU A 125 -9.70 2.89 -11.04
C LEU A 125 -9.90 1.47 -10.48
N ALA A 126 -10.15 1.33 -9.18
CA ALA A 126 -10.39 0.04 -8.53
C ALA A 126 -11.67 -0.65 -9.02
N ASN A 127 -12.67 0.13 -9.41
CA ASN A 127 -13.95 -0.36 -9.92
C ASN A 127 -13.92 -0.79 -11.39
N ILE A 128 -12.82 -0.51 -12.13
CA ILE A 128 -12.69 -0.95 -13.53
C ILE A 128 -12.62 -2.49 -13.62
N LYS A 129 -11.85 -3.11 -12.72
CA LYS A 129 -11.67 -4.58 -12.65
C LYS A 129 -11.53 -5.03 -11.19
N ASN A 130 -12.53 -5.72 -10.69
CA ASN A 130 -12.53 -6.21 -9.30
C ASN A 130 -11.47 -7.30 -9.03
N ASP A 131 -10.97 -7.96 -10.07
CA ASP A 131 -9.93 -9.01 -9.96
C ASP A 131 -8.51 -8.42 -9.84
N SER A 132 -8.35 -7.13 -10.10
CA SER A 132 -7.09 -6.41 -9.90
C SER A 132 -6.99 -5.91 -8.45
N LEU A 133 -5.88 -6.19 -7.78
CA LEU A 133 -5.60 -5.61 -6.46
C LEU A 133 -4.86 -4.29 -6.65
N ILE A 134 -5.45 -3.21 -6.16
CA ILE A 134 -4.82 -1.88 -6.14
C ILE A 134 -4.14 -1.65 -4.80
N ILE A 135 -2.87 -1.31 -4.85
CA ILE A 135 -2.06 -0.92 -3.70
C ILE A 135 -1.78 0.57 -3.81
N VAL A 136 -2.23 1.32 -2.80
CA VAL A 136 -1.99 2.76 -2.67
C VAL A 136 -0.90 2.97 -1.65
N ASP A 137 0.26 3.43 -2.11
CA ASP A 137 1.39 3.71 -1.25
C ASP A 137 1.32 5.18 -0.81
N GLU A 138 0.89 5.36 0.43
CA GLU A 138 0.65 6.66 1.07
C GLU A 138 1.80 7.09 2.00
N LEU A 139 3.06 6.73 1.71
CA LEU A 139 4.19 7.12 2.56
C LEU A 139 4.36 8.64 2.69
N TYR A 140 3.82 9.40 1.76
CA TYR A 140 3.98 10.86 1.67
C TYR A 140 2.66 11.63 1.86
N GLU A 141 1.57 10.98 2.29
CA GLU A 141 0.22 11.57 2.33
C GLU A 141 0.16 12.86 3.17
N LYS A 142 0.86 12.89 4.31
CA LYS A 142 0.88 14.08 5.20
C LYS A 142 1.60 15.30 4.60
N PHE A 143 2.33 15.15 3.49
CA PHE A 143 2.98 16.30 2.85
C PHE A 143 2.04 17.07 1.93
N ASN A 144 1.08 16.43 1.28
CA ASN A 144 0.29 17.09 0.24
C ASN A 144 -1.04 16.39 -0.06
N GLY A 145 -1.64 15.70 0.82
CA GLY A 145 -2.88 15.04 0.47
C GLY A 145 -3.69 14.55 1.64
N ASP A 146 -4.92 14.27 1.33
CA ASP A 146 -5.82 13.54 2.20
C ASP A 146 -5.56 12.05 2.03
N SER A 147 -5.54 11.31 3.13
CA SER A 147 -5.43 9.86 3.07
C SER A 147 -6.70 9.25 2.51
N LEU A 148 -6.57 8.25 1.64
CA LEU A 148 -7.69 7.44 1.20
C LEU A 148 -8.41 6.77 2.38
N LEU A 149 -7.71 6.53 3.50
CA LEU A 149 -8.28 6.01 4.74
C LEU A 149 -9.44 6.84 5.27
N GLU A 150 -9.48 8.15 4.98
CA GLU A 150 -10.55 9.03 5.46
C GLU A 150 -11.91 8.79 4.78
N SER A 151 -11.89 8.18 3.59
CA SER A 151 -13.08 8.03 2.75
C SER A 151 -13.41 6.60 2.33
N ILE A 152 -12.49 5.65 2.52
CA ILE A 152 -12.65 4.27 2.02
C ILE A 152 -13.57 3.43 2.92
N ASP A 153 -14.31 2.53 2.29
CA ASP A 153 -15.08 1.45 2.91
C ASP A 153 -14.53 0.12 2.37
N PHE A 154 -13.76 -0.61 3.16
CA PHE A 154 -13.11 -1.85 2.74
C PHE A 154 -14.06 -3.03 2.48
N GLU A 155 -15.30 -2.96 2.93
CA GLU A 155 -16.32 -3.95 2.56
C GLU A 155 -16.77 -3.75 1.10
N LYS A 156 -16.87 -2.48 0.66
CA LYS A 156 -17.21 -2.15 -0.73
C LYS A 156 -16.00 -2.17 -1.66
N ASN A 157 -14.84 -1.72 -1.16
CA ASN A 157 -13.59 -1.60 -1.92
C ASN A 157 -12.60 -2.70 -1.47
N ASN A 158 -13.05 -3.96 -1.52
CA ASN A 158 -12.32 -5.09 -0.99
C ASN A 158 -11.06 -5.48 -1.78
N ASN A 159 -10.81 -4.82 -2.91
CA ASN A 159 -9.64 -4.96 -3.77
C ASN A 159 -8.65 -3.78 -3.64
N ILE A 160 -8.74 -2.98 -2.57
CA ILE A 160 -7.79 -1.91 -2.27
C ILE A 160 -7.00 -2.25 -1.00
N LEU A 161 -5.67 -2.06 -1.07
CA LEU A 161 -4.76 -2.03 0.07
C LEU A 161 -4.06 -0.69 0.14
N ILE A 162 -3.93 -0.13 1.34
CA ILE A 162 -3.21 1.11 1.59
C ILE A 162 -1.96 0.79 2.40
N ILE A 163 -0.82 1.37 2.02
CA ILE A 163 0.44 1.27 2.77
C ILE A 163 0.75 2.63 3.36
N GLN A 164 1.07 2.66 4.66
CA GLN A 164 1.57 3.85 5.35
C GLN A 164 2.81 3.52 6.18
N SER A 165 3.57 4.54 6.58
CA SER A 165 4.74 4.38 7.43
C SER A 165 5.06 5.67 8.18
N LEU A 166 5.66 5.54 9.34
CA LEU A 166 6.17 6.69 10.12
C LEU A 166 7.57 7.16 9.64
N SER A 167 8.11 6.54 8.59
CA SER A 167 9.49 6.79 8.14
C SER A 167 9.73 8.19 7.58
N LYS A 168 8.73 8.79 6.94
CA LYS A 168 8.88 10.07 6.21
C LYS A 168 8.29 11.23 7.01
N THR A 169 6.98 11.27 7.18
CA THR A 169 6.26 12.40 7.79
C THR A 169 6.49 12.52 9.28
N ALA A 170 6.63 11.39 10.00
CA ALA A 170 6.95 11.40 11.43
C ALA A 170 8.46 11.46 11.72
N GLY A 171 9.34 11.34 10.69
CA GLY A 171 10.79 11.37 10.89
C GLY A 171 11.36 10.13 11.60
N LEU A 172 10.60 9.03 11.69
CA LEU A 172 10.94 7.84 12.46
C LEU A 172 11.47 6.70 11.58
N ALA A 173 12.22 7.00 10.53
CA ALA A 173 12.74 6.02 9.56
C ALA A 173 13.54 4.88 10.23
N GLY A 174 14.28 5.19 11.30
CA GLY A 174 15.10 4.22 12.04
C GLY A 174 14.30 3.19 12.83
N LEU A 175 13.03 3.47 13.17
CA LEU A 175 12.16 2.50 13.86
C LEU A 175 11.73 1.33 12.99
N ARG A 176 11.77 1.50 11.68
CA ARG A 176 11.32 0.46 10.74
C ARG A 176 9.89 -0.01 11.01
N ILE A 177 8.93 0.91 11.04
CA ILE A 177 7.51 0.60 11.21
C ILE A 177 6.71 0.98 9.97
N GLY A 178 5.90 0.06 9.47
CA GLY A 178 4.99 0.25 8.35
C GLY A 178 3.67 -0.45 8.62
N PHE A 179 2.64 0.06 7.99
CA PHE A 179 1.27 -0.42 8.15
C PHE A 179 0.65 -0.73 6.80
N THR A 180 -0.23 -1.73 6.77
CA THR A 180 -1.18 -1.91 5.67
C THR A 180 -2.59 -1.84 6.23
N PHE A 181 -3.48 -1.25 5.45
CA PHE A 181 -4.91 -1.18 5.75
C PHE A 181 -5.68 -1.77 4.58
N GLY A 182 -6.68 -2.60 4.86
CA GLY A 182 -7.45 -3.23 3.80
C GLY A 182 -8.49 -4.20 4.33
N ASN A 183 -9.26 -4.78 3.44
CA ASN A 183 -10.22 -5.82 3.82
C ASN A 183 -9.52 -6.94 4.61
N LYS A 184 -10.17 -7.43 5.68
CA LYS A 184 -9.65 -8.46 6.60
C LYS A 184 -9.12 -9.71 5.91
N ASN A 185 -9.73 -10.12 4.78
CA ASN A 185 -9.26 -11.28 4.03
C ASN A 185 -7.88 -11.01 3.39
N LEU A 186 -7.68 -9.82 2.80
CA LEU A 186 -6.40 -9.42 2.21
C LEU A 186 -5.31 -9.34 3.28
N ILE A 187 -5.60 -8.69 4.41
CA ILE A 187 -4.65 -8.59 5.53
C ILE A 187 -4.28 -9.98 6.07
N ASN A 188 -5.26 -10.87 6.21
CA ASN A 188 -5.01 -12.24 6.65
C ASN A 188 -4.10 -13.01 5.67
N TYR A 189 -4.29 -12.83 4.35
CA TYR A 189 -3.41 -13.45 3.36
C TYR A 189 -1.98 -12.93 3.44
N ILE A 190 -1.79 -11.61 3.53
CA ILE A 190 -0.46 -11.01 3.62
C ILE A 190 0.26 -11.46 4.89
N ASN A 191 -0.43 -11.51 6.02
CA ASN A 191 0.14 -11.96 7.29
C ASN A 191 0.63 -13.42 7.27
N LYS A 192 0.16 -14.25 6.33
CA LYS A 192 0.63 -15.65 6.20
C LYS A 192 1.99 -15.79 5.51
N VAL A 193 2.45 -14.77 4.80
CA VAL A 193 3.74 -14.78 4.08
C VAL A 193 4.84 -14.05 4.84
N THR A 194 4.52 -13.50 6.02
CA THR A 194 5.47 -12.82 6.92
C THR A 194 5.77 -13.68 8.14
N GLY A 195 6.90 -13.45 8.77
CA GLY A 195 7.23 -14.06 10.05
C GLY A 195 6.34 -13.51 11.18
N PRO A 196 6.12 -14.29 12.23
CA PRO A 196 5.20 -13.89 13.30
C PRO A 196 5.75 -12.74 14.18
N TYR A 197 7.05 -12.42 14.08
CA TYR A 197 7.75 -11.46 14.93
C TYR A 197 8.71 -10.56 14.13
N ASP A 198 8.36 -10.22 12.90
CA ASP A 198 9.23 -9.47 11.98
C ASP A 198 9.50 -8.03 12.43
N VAL A 199 8.60 -7.44 13.23
CA VAL A 199 8.72 -6.06 13.70
C VAL A 199 9.37 -6.02 15.07
N ASN A 200 10.36 -5.17 15.24
CA ASN A 200 11.09 -5.05 16.51
C ASN A 200 10.25 -4.44 17.64
N SER A 201 10.56 -4.82 18.89
CA SER A 201 9.80 -4.37 20.07
C SER A 201 9.83 -2.87 20.29
N PHE A 202 10.90 -2.16 19.90
CA PHE A 202 10.96 -0.71 20.00
C PHE A 202 9.93 -0.03 19.09
N ALA A 203 9.76 -0.53 17.85
CA ALA A 203 8.79 0.00 16.91
C ALA A 203 7.33 -0.21 17.37
N ILE A 204 7.08 -1.28 18.13
CA ILE A 204 5.73 -1.60 18.62
C ILE A 204 5.35 -0.76 19.84
N THR A 205 6.34 -0.31 20.63
CA THR A 205 6.11 0.39 21.92
C THR A 205 6.36 1.88 21.86
N ALA A 206 7.00 2.40 20.83
CA ALA A 206 7.31 3.84 20.66
C ALA A 206 6.08 4.63 20.23
#